data_c7e17b9e3d5687dc9caa734bdb8721ff
#
_entry.id   c7e17b9e3d5687dc9caa734bdb8721ff
#
_cell.length_a   1.000
_cell.length_b   1.000
_cell.length_c   1.000
_cell.angle_alpha   90.00
_cell.angle_beta   90.00
_cell.angle_gamma   90.00
#
_symmetry.space_group_name_H-M   'P 1'
#
loop_
_entity.id
_entity.type
_entity.pdbx_description
1 polymer ?
#
loop_
_entity_poly.entity_id
_entity_poly.type
_entity_poly.pdbx_seq_one_letter_code
_entity_poly.pdbx_strand_id
1 'polypeptide(L)'
;MSYNVEEIRQDFPILQREVYGRPLIYLDNAATTQKPRSVVEAISNEYYSTNANVHRGVHFLSQKATDLHEAARERVRQFINARSTAEVLFTRGTTESLNLVASSFGEAFLKEGDEVIVSVMEHHSDIVPWQLLRERKGIVIRVIPMDDSGRLDLEAYERLFSERTRLVCVAHVSNVLGTVNPVKLMAATAHAHGAYMLVDGAQSIPHFKVDVQDLDCDFLTFSGHKIYGPTGIGVLYGRESLLEKMPPYQGGGEMIARVTFEHTTYERLPYKFEAGTPDYVGTHALAAAIDYVEALGMDEIAAHERRLTQYAMERLGAIKDMHLYGTTPDKDAVVAFNVGNIHPLDLGTLLDRLGIAIRTGHHCAQPLMQRCGVEGMARASFALYNTMDEIDRLAEGIDRVSKMF
;
A
#
# COMPACT_ATOMS: atom_id res chain seq x y z
N MET A 1 -10.61 6.29 -24.84
CA MET A 1 -12.08 6.16 -24.51
C MET A 1 -12.38 7.14 -23.40
N SER A 2 -13.58 7.73 -23.32
CA SER A 2 -13.95 8.56 -22.17
C SER A 2 -14.10 7.66 -20.95
N TYR A 3 -13.55 8.05 -19.79
CA TYR A 3 -13.70 7.34 -18.52
C TYR A 3 -15.19 7.30 -18.12
N ASN A 4 -15.80 6.13 -18.19
CA ASN A 4 -17.22 5.93 -17.87
C ASN A 4 -17.36 5.12 -16.59
N VAL A 5 -17.52 5.81 -15.45
CA VAL A 5 -17.59 5.19 -14.13
C VAL A 5 -18.80 4.21 -14.01
N GLU A 6 -19.91 4.47 -14.68
CA GLU A 6 -21.08 3.60 -14.61
C GLU A 6 -20.87 2.26 -15.33
N GLU A 7 -20.11 2.23 -16.42
CA GLU A 7 -19.68 0.99 -17.06
C GLU A 7 -18.68 0.23 -16.18
N ILE A 8 -17.68 0.94 -15.64
CA ILE A 8 -16.65 0.36 -14.74
C ILE A 8 -17.31 -0.31 -13.54
N ARG A 9 -18.31 0.31 -12.91
CA ARG A 9 -19.04 -0.24 -11.75
C ARG A 9 -19.69 -1.61 -12.02
N GLN A 10 -20.04 -1.91 -13.26
CA GLN A 10 -20.64 -3.20 -13.64
C GLN A 10 -19.65 -4.37 -13.51
N ASP A 11 -18.36 -4.09 -13.58
CA ASP A 11 -17.31 -5.08 -13.37
C ASP A 11 -17.16 -5.49 -11.89
N PHE A 12 -17.78 -4.74 -10.98
CA PHE A 12 -17.73 -4.93 -9.53
C PHE A 12 -19.10 -5.34 -8.96
N PRO A 13 -19.50 -6.62 -9.02
CA PRO A 13 -20.86 -7.05 -8.63
C PRO A 13 -21.26 -6.70 -7.20
N ILE A 14 -20.28 -6.62 -6.29
CA ILE A 14 -20.52 -6.27 -4.89
C ILE A 14 -21.08 -4.85 -4.72
N LEU A 15 -20.79 -3.92 -5.62
CA LEU A 15 -21.29 -2.55 -5.56
C LEU A 15 -22.79 -2.43 -5.87
N GLN A 16 -23.39 -3.49 -6.41
CA GLN A 16 -24.84 -3.58 -6.66
C GLN A 16 -25.61 -4.12 -5.43
N ARG A 17 -24.88 -4.44 -4.35
CA ARG A 17 -25.48 -5.01 -3.15
C ARG A 17 -26.24 -3.96 -2.35
N GLU A 18 -27.33 -4.38 -1.72
CA GLU A 18 -28.02 -3.62 -0.69
C GLU A 18 -27.53 -4.01 0.71
N VAL A 19 -27.41 -3.02 1.59
CA VAL A 19 -27.08 -3.15 3.01
C VAL A 19 -28.17 -2.44 3.80
N TYR A 20 -28.83 -3.14 4.69
CA TYR A 20 -30.00 -2.65 5.47
C TYR A 20 -31.14 -2.08 4.56
N GLY A 21 -31.34 -2.67 3.38
CA GLY A 21 -32.34 -2.20 2.39
C GLY A 21 -31.99 -0.89 1.70
N ARG A 22 -30.70 -0.55 1.65
CA ARG A 22 -30.15 0.65 0.98
C ARG A 22 -29.02 0.25 0.04
N PRO A 23 -28.81 0.95 -1.08
CA PRO A 23 -27.64 0.74 -1.93
C PRO A 23 -26.35 0.89 -1.11
N LEU A 24 -25.39 -0.03 -1.31
CA LEU A 24 -24.08 0.06 -0.71
C LEU A 24 -23.29 1.25 -1.29
N ILE A 25 -22.81 2.11 -0.40
CA ILE A 25 -21.83 3.16 -0.71
C ILE A 25 -20.52 2.78 -0.01
N TYR A 26 -19.55 2.30 -0.78
CA TYR A 26 -18.29 1.78 -0.24
C TYR A 26 -17.17 2.81 -0.35
N LEU A 27 -16.80 3.42 0.77
CA LEU A 27 -15.79 4.47 0.89
C LEU A 27 -14.66 4.10 1.87
N ASP A 28 -14.32 2.80 1.98
CA ASP A 28 -13.20 2.29 2.79
C ASP A 28 -12.10 1.66 1.92
N ASN A 29 -11.83 2.25 0.74
CA ASN A 29 -10.90 1.70 -0.25
C ASN A 29 -9.43 1.73 0.21
N ALA A 30 -9.02 2.69 1.02
CA ALA A 30 -7.67 2.74 1.59
C ALA A 30 -7.39 1.57 2.58
N ALA A 31 -8.44 0.87 3.05
CA ALA A 31 -8.28 -0.37 3.80
C ALA A 31 -8.17 -1.58 2.86
N THR A 32 -9.08 -1.71 1.90
CA THR A 32 -9.05 -2.70 0.81
C THR A 32 -10.01 -2.26 -0.29
N THR A 33 -9.63 -2.41 -1.55
CA THR A 33 -10.53 -2.15 -2.69
C THR A 33 -11.46 -3.34 -2.95
N GLN A 34 -12.56 -3.12 -3.66
CA GLN A 34 -13.38 -4.20 -4.21
C GLN A 34 -12.68 -4.84 -5.42
N LYS A 35 -13.09 -6.05 -5.80
CA LYS A 35 -12.43 -6.85 -6.84
C LYS A 35 -13.30 -6.90 -8.10
N PRO A 36 -12.72 -6.61 -9.28
CA PRO A 36 -13.45 -6.79 -10.53
C PRO A 36 -13.66 -8.29 -10.81
N ARG A 37 -14.70 -8.59 -11.56
CA ARG A 37 -15.04 -9.97 -11.96
C ARG A 37 -13.85 -10.72 -12.56
N SER A 38 -13.06 -10.07 -13.41
CA SER A 38 -11.89 -10.66 -14.08
C SER A 38 -10.85 -11.22 -13.09
N VAL A 39 -10.62 -10.53 -11.97
CA VAL A 39 -9.68 -10.98 -10.91
C VAL A 39 -10.25 -12.20 -10.17
N VAL A 40 -11.53 -12.20 -9.83
CA VAL A 40 -12.19 -13.34 -9.18
C VAL A 40 -12.19 -14.56 -10.09
N GLU A 41 -12.46 -14.36 -11.38
CA GLU A 41 -12.43 -15.40 -12.40
C GLU A 41 -11.01 -15.97 -12.63
N ALA A 42 -9.97 -15.12 -12.60
CA ALA A 42 -8.58 -15.58 -12.69
C ALA A 42 -8.25 -16.60 -11.57
N ILE A 43 -8.63 -16.27 -10.32
CA ILE A 43 -8.44 -17.17 -9.17
C ILE A 43 -9.18 -18.51 -9.39
N SER A 44 -10.47 -18.44 -9.72
CA SER A 44 -11.31 -19.61 -9.87
C SER A 44 -10.84 -20.49 -11.03
N ASN A 45 -10.52 -19.89 -12.17
CA ASN A 45 -10.08 -20.58 -13.37
C ASN A 45 -8.73 -21.29 -13.17
N GLU A 46 -7.80 -20.69 -12.44
CA GLU A 46 -6.53 -21.32 -12.15
C GLU A 46 -6.71 -22.58 -11.29
N TYR A 47 -7.52 -22.53 -10.24
CA TYR A 47 -7.84 -23.72 -9.45
C TYR A 47 -8.55 -24.81 -10.24
N TYR A 48 -9.43 -24.45 -11.16
CA TYR A 48 -10.17 -25.43 -11.96
C TYR A 48 -9.37 -26.03 -13.11
N SER A 49 -8.35 -25.35 -13.65
CA SER A 49 -7.72 -25.76 -14.91
C SER A 49 -6.21 -26.00 -14.86
N THR A 50 -5.46 -25.33 -13.96
CA THR A 50 -3.99 -25.33 -13.98
C THR A 50 -3.36 -25.53 -12.60
N ASN A 51 -4.15 -25.86 -11.58
CA ASN A 51 -3.66 -26.00 -10.20
C ASN A 51 -2.59 -27.10 -10.07
N ALA A 52 -1.34 -26.68 -9.83
CA ALA A 52 -0.21 -27.55 -9.50
C ALA A 52 0.90 -26.76 -8.82
N ASN A 53 1.79 -27.44 -8.07
CA ASN A 53 2.97 -26.78 -7.53
C ASN A 53 3.89 -26.29 -8.66
N VAL A 54 4.49 -25.11 -8.46
CA VAL A 54 5.33 -24.42 -9.43
C VAL A 54 6.80 -24.88 -9.37
N HIS A 55 7.59 -24.58 -10.41
CA HIS A 55 9.04 -24.72 -10.59
C HIS A 55 9.57 -26.17 -10.64
N ARG A 56 9.16 -27.09 -9.76
CA ARG A 56 9.81 -28.40 -9.59
C ARG A 56 9.08 -29.57 -10.27
N GLY A 57 7.84 -29.36 -10.70
CA GLY A 57 7.10 -30.43 -11.38
C GLY A 57 7.49 -30.54 -12.85
N VAL A 58 7.64 -31.78 -13.31
CA VAL A 58 7.99 -32.11 -14.73
C VAL A 58 6.76 -32.38 -15.60
N HIS A 59 5.55 -32.22 -15.06
CA HIS A 59 4.29 -32.48 -15.75
C HIS A 59 3.61 -31.20 -16.24
N PHE A 60 2.71 -31.36 -17.21
CA PHE A 60 2.05 -30.25 -17.91
C PHE A 60 1.43 -29.19 -16.98
N LEU A 61 0.68 -29.60 -15.94
CA LEU A 61 0.03 -28.64 -15.04
C LEU A 61 1.05 -27.80 -14.25
N SER A 62 2.13 -28.42 -13.75
CA SER A 62 3.17 -27.68 -13.04
C SER A 62 3.90 -26.69 -13.96
N GLN A 63 4.13 -27.06 -15.22
CA GLN A 63 4.71 -26.15 -16.19
C GLN A 63 3.79 -24.94 -16.42
N LYS A 64 2.48 -25.19 -16.62
CA LYS A 64 1.49 -24.12 -16.82
C LYS A 64 1.35 -23.20 -15.62
N ALA A 65 1.29 -23.74 -14.40
CA ALA A 65 1.26 -22.93 -13.18
C ALA A 65 2.53 -22.08 -13.02
N THR A 66 3.71 -22.67 -13.35
CA THR A 66 4.99 -21.93 -13.37
C THR A 66 4.98 -20.80 -14.39
N ASP A 67 4.53 -21.07 -15.63
CA ASP A 67 4.44 -20.07 -16.69
C ASP A 67 3.56 -18.86 -16.24
N LEU A 68 2.40 -19.13 -15.61
CA LEU A 68 1.50 -18.09 -15.10
C LEU A 68 2.15 -17.28 -13.96
N HIS A 69 2.80 -17.96 -13.03
CA HIS A 69 3.47 -17.32 -11.89
C HIS A 69 4.61 -16.40 -12.35
N GLU A 70 5.47 -16.87 -13.26
CA GLU A 70 6.59 -16.06 -13.76
C GLU A 70 6.14 -14.97 -14.74
N ALA A 71 5.07 -15.20 -15.52
CA ALA A 71 4.44 -14.16 -16.31
C ALA A 71 3.86 -13.03 -15.41
N ALA A 72 3.31 -13.40 -14.26
CA ALA A 72 2.84 -12.41 -13.27
C ALA A 72 4.00 -11.57 -12.72
N ARG A 73 5.17 -12.19 -12.45
CA ARG A 73 6.38 -11.46 -12.01
C ARG A 73 6.85 -10.47 -13.08
N GLU A 74 6.90 -10.90 -14.34
CA GLU A 74 7.26 -10.03 -15.46
C GLU A 74 6.24 -8.88 -15.61
N ARG A 75 4.95 -9.18 -15.39
CA ARG A 75 3.90 -8.17 -15.44
C ARG A 75 4.06 -7.10 -14.36
N VAL A 76 4.37 -7.51 -13.13
CA VAL A 76 4.70 -6.57 -12.04
C VAL A 76 5.95 -5.76 -12.38
N ARG A 77 7.02 -6.41 -12.88
CA ARG A 77 8.25 -5.73 -13.32
C ARG A 77 7.94 -4.59 -14.30
N GLN A 78 7.12 -4.85 -15.31
CA GLN A 78 6.72 -3.86 -16.31
C GLN A 78 5.91 -2.73 -15.69
N PHE A 79 4.95 -3.06 -14.84
CA PHE A 79 4.03 -2.12 -14.22
C PHE A 79 4.74 -1.06 -13.36
N ILE A 80 5.74 -1.46 -12.59
CA ILE A 80 6.54 -0.56 -11.75
C ILE A 80 7.83 -0.07 -12.44
N ASN A 81 8.08 -0.47 -13.70
CA ASN A 81 9.29 -0.19 -14.48
C ASN A 81 10.58 -0.64 -13.77
N ALA A 82 10.58 -1.82 -13.12
CA ALA A 82 11.82 -2.42 -12.60
C ALA A 82 12.72 -2.92 -13.74
N ARG A 83 14.03 -2.96 -13.52
CA ARG A 83 15.02 -3.34 -14.55
C ARG A 83 14.99 -4.84 -14.85
N SER A 84 14.76 -5.65 -13.83
CA SER A 84 14.85 -7.12 -13.89
C SER A 84 13.76 -7.76 -13.04
N THR A 85 13.31 -8.95 -13.41
CA THR A 85 12.46 -9.78 -12.56
C THR A 85 13.16 -10.25 -11.28
N ALA A 86 14.51 -10.23 -11.25
CA ALA A 86 15.30 -10.47 -10.04
C ALA A 86 15.08 -9.41 -8.94
N GLU A 87 14.58 -8.24 -9.30
CA GLU A 87 14.26 -7.14 -8.40
C GLU A 87 12.81 -7.21 -7.84
N VAL A 88 12.00 -8.18 -8.27
CA VAL A 88 10.58 -8.34 -7.90
C VAL A 88 10.40 -9.58 -7.06
N LEU A 89 10.09 -9.39 -5.78
CA LEU A 89 9.84 -10.45 -4.80
C LEU A 89 8.35 -10.49 -4.46
N PHE A 90 7.77 -11.68 -4.45
CA PHE A 90 6.41 -11.87 -3.96
C PHE A 90 6.40 -12.10 -2.45
N THR A 91 5.49 -11.42 -1.76
CA THR A 91 5.28 -11.49 -0.33
C THR A 91 3.78 -11.62 -0.04
N ARG A 92 3.38 -11.72 1.22
CA ARG A 92 1.97 -11.73 1.61
C ARG A 92 1.34 -10.33 1.65
N GLY A 93 2.12 -9.28 1.44
CA GLY A 93 1.68 -7.88 1.47
C GLY A 93 2.77 -6.93 1.97
N THR A 94 2.50 -5.63 1.94
CA THR A 94 3.41 -4.56 2.37
C THR A 94 4.01 -4.82 3.76
N THR A 95 3.22 -5.27 4.72
CA THR A 95 3.71 -5.55 6.08
C THR A 95 4.82 -6.60 6.08
N GLU A 96 4.68 -7.70 5.32
CA GLU A 96 5.74 -8.69 5.20
C GLU A 96 6.95 -8.14 4.45
N SER A 97 6.76 -7.39 3.38
CA SER A 97 7.83 -6.73 2.63
C SER A 97 8.68 -5.83 3.53
N LEU A 98 8.06 -5.01 4.36
CA LEU A 98 8.73 -4.14 5.33
C LEU A 98 9.49 -4.94 6.39
N ASN A 99 8.92 -6.03 6.91
CA ASN A 99 9.59 -6.92 7.85
C ASN A 99 10.78 -7.65 7.20
N LEU A 100 10.67 -8.05 5.93
CA LEU A 100 11.76 -8.65 5.18
C LEU A 100 12.92 -7.66 5.06
N VAL A 101 12.65 -6.42 4.65
CA VAL A 101 13.70 -5.38 4.55
C VAL A 101 14.29 -5.12 5.95
N ALA A 102 13.46 -4.88 6.97
CA ALA A 102 13.96 -4.62 8.31
C ALA A 102 14.83 -5.77 8.85
N SER A 103 14.49 -7.03 8.55
CA SER A 103 15.26 -8.19 8.97
C SER A 103 16.55 -8.35 8.14
N SER A 104 16.41 -8.50 6.82
CA SER A 104 17.53 -8.89 5.95
C SER A 104 18.47 -7.72 5.63
N PHE A 105 17.92 -6.53 5.33
CA PHE A 105 18.73 -5.32 5.18
C PHE A 105 19.35 -4.91 6.53
N GLY A 106 18.54 -4.97 7.60
CA GLY A 106 19.03 -4.69 8.96
C GLY A 106 20.17 -5.59 9.38
N GLU A 107 20.17 -6.88 8.98
CA GLU A 107 21.29 -7.79 9.25
C GLU A 107 22.53 -7.44 8.43
N ALA A 108 22.37 -7.16 7.15
CA ALA A 108 23.48 -6.93 6.24
C ALA A 108 24.16 -5.54 6.38
N PHE A 109 23.37 -4.50 6.69
CA PHE A 109 23.81 -3.10 6.52
C PHE A 109 23.74 -2.26 7.79
N LEU A 110 23.05 -2.72 8.84
CA LEU A 110 22.89 -1.92 10.07
C LEU A 110 23.68 -2.51 11.24
N LYS A 111 24.24 -1.63 12.05
CA LYS A 111 24.92 -1.93 13.31
C LYS A 111 24.38 -1.03 14.42
N GLU A 112 24.79 -1.28 15.66
CA GLU A 112 24.43 -0.47 16.82
C GLU A 112 24.75 1.01 16.61
N GLY A 113 23.75 1.86 16.91
CA GLY A 113 23.80 3.31 16.75
C GLY A 113 23.58 3.81 15.32
N ASP A 114 23.42 2.95 14.31
CA ASP A 114 22.99 3.40 12.98
C ASP A 114 21.53 3.87 13.02
N GLU A 115 21.18 4.80 12.15
CA GLU A 115 19.91 5.51 12.17
C GLU A 115 19.03 5.14 10.99
N VAL A 116 17.73 4.97 11.29
CA VAL A 116 16.64 4.85 10.30
C VAL A 116 15.70 6.04 10.47
N ILE A 117 15.44 6.76 9.39
CA ILE A 117 14.51 7.90 9.38
C ILE A 117 13.13 7.40 8.90
N VAL A 118 12.10 7.72 9.66
CA VAL A 118 10.68 7.51 9.30
C VAL A 118 9.93 8.83 9.44
N SER A 119 8.67 8.91 8.97
CA SER A 119 7.86 10.11 9.22
C SER A 119 6.85 9.92 10.36
N VAL A 120 6.31 11.04 10.86
CA VAL A 120 5.27 11.02 11.89
C VAL A 120 3.93 10.47 11.39
N MET A 121 3.71 10.42 10.07
CA MET A 121 2.45 9.97 9.46
C MET A 121 2.45 8.50 9.04
N GLU A 122 3.49 7.73 9.39
CA GLU A 122 3.65 6.37 8.92
C GLU A 122 2.58 5.41 9.46
N HIS A 123 2.24 4.44 8.62
CA HIS A 123 1.50 3.26 9.06
C HIS A 123 2.35 2.45 10.06
N HIS A 124 1.72 1.74 10.99
CA HIS A 124 2.43 0.90 11.98
C HIS A 124 3.43 -0.08 11.34
N SER A 125 3.16 -0.54 10.13
CA SER A 125 4.08 -1.44 9.40
C SER A 125 5.41 -0.79 9.02
N ASP A 126 5.47 0.55 8.93
CA ASP A 126 6.69 1.32 8.66
C ASP A 126 7.42 1.75 9.92
N ILE A 127 6.87 1.45 11.10
CA ILE A 127 7.46 1.82 12.40
C ILE A 127 7.88 0.58 13.19
N VAL A 128 6.94 -0.37 13.39
CA VAL A 128 7.12 -1.49 14.32
C VAL A 128 8.30 -2.41 13.94
N PRO A 129 8.54 -2.77 12.66
CA PRO A 129 9.70 -3.59 12.31
C PRO A 129 11.04 -2.95 12.71
N TRP A 130 11.16 -1.63 12.61
CA TRP A 130 12.35 -0.88 13.05
C TRP A 130 12.46 -0.82 14.57
N GLN A 131 11.34 -0.76 15.30
CA GLN A 131 11.34 -0.86 16.76
C GLN A 131 11.85 -2.24 17.22
N LEU A 132 11.38 -3.32 16.58
CA LEU A 132 11.87 -4.67 16.84
C LEU A 132 13.37 -4.82 16.53
N LEU A 133 13.84 -4.16 15.45
CA LEU A 133 15.25 -4.15 15.12
C LEU A 133 16.06 -3.31 16.11
N ARG A 134 15.52 -2.19 16.60
CA ARG A 134 16.13 -1.37 17.66
C ARG A 134 16.37 -2.20 18.92
N GLU A 135 15.41 -2.99 19.34
CA GLU A 135 15.54 -3.87 20.51
C GLU A 135 16.63 -4.93 20.32
N ARG A 136 16.80 -5.44 19.10
CA ARG A 136 17.78 -6.49 18.80
C ARG A 136 19.19 -5.97 18.49
N LYS A 137 19.30 -4.84 17.81
CA LYS A 137 20.57 -4.33 17.26
C LYS A 137 20.97 -2.94 17.78
N GLY A 138 20.13 -2.27 18.57
CA GLY A 138 20.47 -0.94 19.12
C GLY A 138 20.49 0.18 18.08
N ILE A 139 19.73 0.07 16.98
CA ILE A 139 19.58 1.16 16.00
C ILE A 139 18.76 2.32 16.60
N VAL A 140 18.85 3.48 15.99
CA VAL A 140 18.11 4.68 16.37
C VAL A 140 17.06 5.01 15.31
N ILE A 141 15.84 5.33 15.75
CA ILE A 141 14.76 5.79 14.86
C ILE A 141 14.68 7.32 14.98
N ARG A 142 14.77 8.01 13.83
CA ARG A 142 14.57 9.45 13.69
C ARG A 142 13.23 9.71 13.01
N VAL A 143 12.53 10.79 13.41
CA VAL A 143 11.18 11.05 12.93
C VAL A 143 11.11 12.41 12.24
N ILE A 144 10.67 12.43 10.99
CA ILE A 144 10.38 13.64 10.23
C ILE A 144 9.07 14.21 10.75
N PRO A 145 9.04 15.47 11.23
CA PRO A 145 7.80 16.12 11.64
C PRO A 145 6.96 16.55 10.44
N MET A 146 5.71 16.95 10.70
CA MET A 146 4.81 17.57 9.73
C MET A 146 4.22 18.86 10.28
N ASP A 147 3.77 19.74 9.39
CA ASP A 147 2.96 20.91 9.70
C ASP A 147 1.47 20.55 9.97
N ASP A 148 0.66 21.56 10.31
CA ASP A 148 -0.76 21.34 10.61
C ASP A 148 -1.61 21.04 9.36
N SER A 149 -1.10 21.31 8.16
CA SER A 149 -1.74 20.90 6.92
C SER A 149 -1.53 19.41 6.60
N GLY A 150 -0.61 18.75 7.30
CA GLY A 150 -0.21 17.37 7.05
C GLY A 150 0.91 17.23 6.02
N ARG A 151 1.69 18.29 5.74
CA ARG A 151 2.88 18.26 4.89
C ARG A 151 4.12 17.95 5.72
N LEU A 152 5.00 17.07 5.24
CA LEU A 152 6.29 16.81 5.89
C LEU A 152 7.19 18.04 5.84
N ASP A 153 7.89 18.32 6.96
CA ASP A 153 8.90 19.35 7.07
C ASP A 153 10.21 18.85 6.42
N LEU A 154 10.44 19.24 5.17
CA LEU A 154 11.62 18.82 4.41
C LEU A 154 12.93 19.49 4.90
N GLU A 155 12.85 20.66 5.54
CA GLU A 155 14.03 21.27 6.16
C GLU A 155 14.43 20.51 7.43
N ALA A 156 13.46 20.08 8.23
CA ALA A 156 13.72 19.20 9.36
C ALA A 156 14.25 17.84 8.87
N TYR A 157 13.70 17.29 7.78
CA TYR A 157 14.19 16.06 7.17
C TYR A 157 15.68 16.15 6.82
N GLU A 158 16.11 17.20 6.14
CA GLU A 158 17.52 17.45 5.81
C GLU A 158 18.41 17.50 7.08
N ARG A 159 17.94 18.15 8.17
CA ARG A 159 18.67 18.24 9.44
C ARG A 159 18.76 16.94 10.22
N LEU A 160 17.93 15.92 9.91
CA LEU A 160 17.96 14.63 10.59
C LEU A 160 19.14 13.75 10.16
N PHE A 161 19.76 14.01 9.02
CA PHE A 161 20.88 13.18 8.53
C PHE A 161 22.14 13.37 9.36
N SER A 162 22.81 12.25 9.61
CA SER A 162 24.13 12.16 10.23
C SER A 162 24.96 11.12 9.49
N GLU A 163 26.25 11.01 9.83
CA GLU A 163 27.14 9.96 9.33
C GLU A 163 26.66 8.52 9.65
N ARG A 164 25.68 8.39 10.55
CA ARG A 164 25.07 7.11 10.97
C ARG A 164 23.78 6.80 10.27
N THR A 165 23.20 7.74 9.55
CA THR A 165 21.94 7.50 8.80
C THR A 165 22.19 6.50 7.68
N ARG A 166 21.38 5.42 7.63
CA ARG A 166 21.52 4.35 6.64
C ARG A 166 20.30 4.17 5.76
N LEU A 167 19.12 4.47 6.27
CA LEU A 167 17.87 4.22 5.56
C LEU A 167 16.84 5.29 5.89
N VAL A 168 16.08 5.69 4.89
CA VAL A 168 14.83 6.44 5.02
C VAL A 168 13.69 5.50 4.62
N CYS A 169 12.66 5.37 5.45
CA CYS A 169 11.48 4.53 5.20
C CYS A 169 10.24 5.39 5.38
N VAL A 170 9.55 5.70 4.27
CA VAL A 170 8.38 6.59 4.29
C VAL A 170 7.29 6.14 3.31
N ALA A 171 6.04 6.42 3.67
CA ALA A 171 4.90 6.23 2.79
C ALA A 171 4.93 7.26 1.64
N HIS A 172 4.66 6.80 0.40
CA HIS A 172 4.46 7.68 -0.74
C HIS A 172 3.18 8.51 -0.61
N VAL A 173 2.10 7.86 -0.15
CA VAL A 173 0.82 8.51 0.18
C VAL A 173 0.39 8.10 1.58
N SER A 174 0.05 9.07 2.42
CA SER A 174 -0.47 8.78 3.76
C SER A 174 -1.81 8.06 3.70
N ASN A 175 -1.92 6.91 4.36
CA ASN A 175 -3.16 6.15 4.44
C ASN A 175 -4.26 6.83 5.28
N VAL A 176 -3.95 7.90 5.99
CA VAL A 176 -4.90 8.68 6.80
C VAL A 176 -5.16 10.02 6.16
N LEU A 177 -4.11 10.79 5.90
CA LEU A 177 -4.23 12.18 5.45
C LEU A 177 -4.44 12.28 3.93
N GLY A 178 -4.07 11.26 3.15
CA GLY A 178 -4.03 11.31 1.69
C GLY A 178 -2.90 12.18 1.15
N THR A 179 -2.07 12.78 2.01
CA THR A 179 -0.91 13.59 1.58
C THR A 179 0.01 12.76 0.70
N VAL A 180 0.34 13.30 -0.47
CA VAL A 180 1.34 12.73 -1.39
C VAL A 180 2.71 13.31 -1.02
N ASN A 181 3.61 12.45 -0.55
CA ASN A 181 4.95 12.87 -0.16
C ASN A 181 5.89 12.95 -1.38
N PRO A 182 6.81 13.91 -1.44
CA PRO A 182 7.74 14.09 -2.56
C PRO A 182 8.90 13.08 -2.50
N VAL A 183 8.59 11.78 -2.57
CA VAL A 183 9.54 10.69 -2.31
C VAL A 183 10.72 10.67 -3.27
N LYS A 184 10.57 11.17 -4.52
CA LYS A 184 11.69 11.36 -5.47
C LYS A 184 12.73 12.34 -4.94
N LEU A 185 12.28 13.49 -4.44
CA LEU A 185 13.16 14.48 -3.81
C LEU A 185 13.80 13.90 -2.54
N MET A 186 12.99 13.20 -1.74
CA MET A 186 13.48 12.57 -0.51
C MET A 186 14.52 11.47 -0.78
N ALA A 187 14.35 10.68 -1.85
CA ALA A 187 15.34 9.70 -2.29
C ALA A 187 16.66 10.37 -2.70
N ALA A 188 16.60 11.44 -3.50
CA ALA A 188 17.78 12.20 -3.90
C ALA A 188 18.54 12.76 -2.68
N THR A 189 17.83 13.29 -1.68
CA THR A 189 18.42 13.76 -0.42
C THR A 189 19.06 12.61 0.36
N ALA A 190 18.36 11.48 0.51
CA ALA A 190 18.90 10.30 1.19
C ALA A 190 20.20 9.82 0.55
N HIS A 191 20.22 9.69 -0.77
CA HIS A 191 21.41 9.28 -1.52
C HIS A 191 22.56 10.27 -1.42
N ALA A 192 22.29 11.57 -1.39
CA ALA A 192 23.30 12.60 -1.19
C ALA A 192 24.01 12.47 0.17
N HIS A 193 23.33 11.92 1.17
CA HIS A 193 23.86 11.61 2.50
C HIS A 193 24.34 10.15 2.64
N GLY A 194 24.35 9.36 1.56
CA GLY A 194 24.81 7.96 1.59
C GLY A 194 23.84 6.99 2.26
N ALA A 195 22.58 7.39 2.43
CA ALA A 195 21.50 6.55 2.95
C ALA A 195 20.66 5.97 1.81
N TYR A 196 20.00 4.84 2.07
CA TYR A 196 19.07 4.19 1.14
C TYR A 196 17.64 4.68 1.34
N MET A 197 16.77 4.46 0.33
CA MET A 197 15.38 4.88 0.33
C MET A 197 14.43 3.70 0.14
N LEU A 198 13.57 3.45 1.14
CA LEU A 198 12.45 2.54 1.08
C LEU A 198 11.14 3.32 1.02
N VAL A 199 10.33 3.04 0.01
CA VAL A 199 9.03 3.70 -0.22
C VAL A 199 7.90 2.70 0.05
N ASP A 200 7.00 3.02 0.98
CA ASP A 200 5.71 2.32 1.07
C ASP A 200 4.77 2.87 0.00
N GLY A 201 4.56 2.08 -1.05
CA GLY A 201 3.66 2.36 -2.17
C GLY A 201 2.24 1.83 -1.99
N ALA A 202 1.86 1.34 -0.81
CA ALA A 202 0.56 0.70 -0.60
C ALA A 202 -0.64 1.59 -0.92
N GLN A 203 -0.49 2.91 -0.79
CA GLN A 203 -1.53 3.89 -1.11
C GLN A 203 -1.26 4.68 -2.41
N SER A 204 -0.10 4.53 -3.05
CA SER A 204 0.18 5.20 -4.33
C SER A 204 -0.07 4.29 -5.52
N ILE A 205 0.31 3.03 -5.44
CA ILE A 205 0.20 2.04 -6.52
C ILE A 205 -1.24 1.89 -7.08
N PRO A 206 -2.32 1.94 -6.26
CA PRO A 206 -3.68 1.86 -6.78
C PRO A 206 -4.14 3.10 -7.55
N HIS A 207 -3.54 4.26 -7.30
CA HIS A 207 -4.11 5.57 -7.66
C HIS A 207 -3.41 6.26 -8.82
N PHE A 208 -2.11 6.05 -8.99
CA PHE A 208 -1.34 6.66 -10.08
C PHE A 208 -0.11 5.83 -10.44
N LYS A 209 0.46 6.13 -11.61
CA LYS A 209 1.64 5.44 -12.11
C LYS A 209 2.84 5.66 -11.19
N VAL A 210 3.46 4.57 -10.75
CA VAL A 210 4.69 4.57 -9.96
C VAL A 210 5.81 3.92 -10.78
N ASP A 211 6.90 4.63 -10.95
CA ASP A 211 8.08 4.21 -11.71
C ASP A 211 9.29 4.20 -10.77
N VAL A 212 9.79 3.00 -10.43
CA VAL A 212 10.88 2.84 -9.46
C VAL A 212 12.21 3.42 -9.96
N GLN A 213 12.42 3.46 -11.29
CA GLN A 213 13.62 4.07 -11.86
C GLN A 213 13.55 5.59 -11.83
N ASP A 214 12.37 6.18 -12.07
CA ASP A 214 12.17 7.63 -11.97
C ASP A 214 12.21 8.11 -10.51
N LEU A 215 11.62 7.36 -9.58
CA LEU A 215 11.69 7.65 -8.14
C LEU A 215 13.10 7.50 -7.59
N ASP A 216 13.92 6.69 -8.24
CA ASP A 216 15.28 6.33 -7.82
C ASP A 216 15.30 5.72 -6.40
N CYS A 217 14.23 5.03 -5.99
CA CYS A 217 14.17 4.34 -4.70
C CYS A 217 14.98 3.03 -4.73
N ASP A 218 15.43 2.60 -3.55
CA ASP A 218 16.16 1.34 -3.40
C ASP A 218 15.22 0.17 -3.13
N PHE A 219 14.09 0.44 -2.47
CA PHE A 219 13.01 -0.48 -2.22
C PHE A 219 11.66 0.19 -2.42
N LEU A 220 10.68 -0.58 -2.93
CA LEU A 220 9.27 -0.21 -2.98
C LEU A 220 8.41 -1.39 -2.51
N THR A 221 7.38 -1.13 -1.72
CA THR A 221 6.46 -2.17 -1.25
C THR A 221 5.02 -1.84 -1.58
N PHE A 222 4.20 -2.86 -1.89
CA PHE A 222 2.75 -2.68 -2.01
C PHE A 222 1.98 -3.98 -1.79
N SER A 223 0.67 -3.88 -1.56
CA SER A 223 -0.23 -5.01 -1.32
C SER A 223 -1.24 -5.17 -2.45
N GLY A 224 -1.44 -6.39 -2.93
CA GLY A 224 -2.38 -6.70 -4.00
C GLY A 224 -3.83 -6.32 -3.68
N HIS A 225 -4.27 -6.49 -2.42
CA HIS A 225 -5.66 -6.21 -2.03
C HIS A 225 -6.05 -4.73 -2.10
N LYS A 226 -5.11 -3.81 -2.29
CA LYS A 226 -5.37 -2.37 -2.46
C LYS A 226 -5.41 -1.96 -3.93
N ILE A 227 -4.73 -2.70 -4.80
CA ILE A 227 -4.78 -2.52 -6.26
C ILE A 227 -5.75 -3.52 -6.92
N TYR A 228 -6.94 -3.66 -6.37
CA TYR A 228 -8.03 -4.50 -6.92
C TYR A 228 -7.71 -6.00 -7.01
N GLY A 229 -6.52 -6.43 -6.58
CA GLY A 229 -6.05 -7.81 -6.51
C GLY A 229 -6.51 -8.54 -5.23
N PRO A 230 -6.15 -9.83 -5.06
CA PRO A 230 -6.55 -10.61 -3.89
C PRO A 230 -5.81 -10.18 -2.61
N THR A 231 -6.33 -10.63 -1.47
CA THR A 231 -5.61 -10.61 -0.19
C THR A 231 -4.52 -11.69 -0.18
N GLY A 232 -3.52 -11.54 0.70
CA GLY A 232 -2.48 -12.56 0.89
C GLY A 232 -1.33 -12.49 -0.12
N ILE A 233 -1.37 -11.56 -1.06
CA ILE A 233 -0.29 -11.28 -2.01
C ILE A 233 0.16 -9.83 -1.95
N GLY A 234 1.46 -9.60 -2.10
CA GLY A 234 2.08 -8.29 -2.22
C GLY A 234 3.42 -8.40 -2.92
N VAL A 235 4.06 -7.27 -3.07
CA VAL A 235 5.32 -7.13 -3.78
C VAL A 235 6.31 -6.34 -2.95
N LEU A 236 7.56 -6.80 -2.96
CA LEU A 236 8.73 -6.02 -2.63
C LEU A 236 9.57 -5.87 -3.90
N TYR A 237 9.75 -4.65 -4.35
CA TYR A 237 10.84 -4.29 -5.26
C TYR A 237 12.07 -3.97 -4.44
N GLY A 238 13.22 -4.45 -4.86
CA GLY A 238 14.52 -4.05 -4.31
C GLY A 238 15.59 -4.04 -5.38
N ARG A 239 16.53 -3.10 -5.31
CA ARG A 239 17.67 -3.08 -6.26
C ARG A 239 18.44 -4.39 -6.16
N GLU A 240 18.69 -5.04 -7.29
CA GLU A 240 19.38 -6.32 -7.38
C GLU A 240 20.69 -6.32 -6.60
N SER A 241 21.50 -5.25 -6.71
CA SER A 241 22.77 -5.11 -6.01
C SER A 241 22.67 -5.07 -4.47
N LEU A 242 21.51 -4.70 -3.91
CA LEU A 242 21.23 -4.75 -2.49
C LEU A 242 20.71 -6.13 -2.09
N LEU A 243 19.74 -6.65 -2.85
CA LEU A 243 19.15 -7.97 -2.61
C LEU A 243 20.21 -9.08 -2.64
N GLU A 244 21.22 -8.99 -3.52
CA GLU A 244 22.35 -9.94 -3.56
C GLU A 244 23.11 -9.99 -2.23
N LYS A 245 23.29 -8.87 -1.55
CA LYS A 245 24.03 -8.77 -0.30
C LYS A 245 23.20 -9.10 0.94
N MET A 246 21.88 -9.03 0.83
CA MET A 246 20.97 -9.32 1.95
C MET A 246 20.87 -10.82 2.19
N PRO A 247 20.93 -11.32 3.43
CA PRO A 247 20.66 -12.71 3.75
C PRO A 247 19.19 -13.04 3.52
N PRO A 248 18.83 -14.35 3.31
CA PRO A 248 17.44 -14.76 3.24
C PRO A 248 16.64 -14.34 4.48
N TYR A 249 15.35 -14.04 4.27
CA TYR A 249 14.41 -13.71 5.34
C TYR A 249 13.83 -14.94 6.02
N GLN A 250 13.49 -15.94 5.22
CA GLN A 250 12.94 -17.22 5.67
C GLN A 250 13.78 -18.36 5.11
N GLY A 251 13.80 -19.49 5.82
CA GLY A 251 14.47 -20.70 5.37
C GLY A 251 13.47 -21.82 5.12
N GLY A 252 13.69 -22.59 4.04
CA GLY A 252 12.80 -23.70 3.68
C GLY A 252 13.13 -24.29 2.30
N GLY A 253 12.17 -24.96 1.70
CA GLY A 253 12.25 -25.41 0.31
C GLY A 253 12.19 -24.21 -0.66
N GLU A 254 12.39 -24.44 -1.93
CA GLU A 254 12.43 -23.48 -3.05
C GLU A 254 13.62 -22.52 -3.02
N MET A 255 13.93 -21.88 -1.89
CA MET A 255 14.93 -20.83 -1.75
C MET A 255 16.37 -21.33 -1.62
N ILE A 256 16.60 -22.65 -1.66
CA ILE A 256 17.90 -23.31 -1.46
C ILE A 256 18.41 -23.95 -2.75
N ALA A 257 19.71 -23.83 -3.01
CA ALA A 257 20.40 -24.55 -4.07
C ALA A 257 20.92 -25.93 -3.58
N ARG A 258 21.53 -25.96 -2.38
CA ARG A 258 22.02 -27.19 -1.75
C ARG A 258 21.92 -27.10 -0.23
N VAL A 259 21.53 -28.20 0.41
CA VAL A 259 21.48 -28.32 1.88
C VAL A 259 22.26 -29.54 2.33
N THR A 260 23.12 -29.40 3.33
CA THR A 260 23.70 -30.44 4.16
C THR A 260 23.42 -30.11 5.62
N PHE A 261 23.75 -31.00 6.56
CA PHE A 261 23.61 -30.68 7.98
C PHE A 261 24.56 -29.57 8.42
N GLU A 262 25.70 -29.39 7.71
CA GLU A 262 26.74 -28.41 8.07
C GLU A 262 26.57 -27.08 7.34
N HIS A 263 25.96 -27.07 6.14
CA HIS A 263 25.94 -25.88 5.31
C HIS A 263 24.78 -25.87 4.31
N THR A 264 24.27 -24.65 4.02
CA THR A 264 23.24 -24.37 3.03
C THR A 264 23.75 -23.32 2.05
N THR A 265 23.51 -23.55 0.76
CA THR A 265 23.65 -22.51 -0.27
C THR A 265 22.26 -22.16 -0.83
N TYR A 266 22.10 -20.90 -1.20
CA TYR A 266 20.80 -20.35 -1.58
C TYR A 266 20.64 -20.25 -3.09
N GLU A 267 19.40 -20.22 -3.55
CA GLU A 267 19.06 -19.95 -4.93
C GLU A 267 19.40 -18.50 -5.32
N ARG A 268 19.44 -18.25 -6.63
CA ARG A 268 19.54 -16.90 -7.20
C ARG A 268 18.30 -16.06 -6.90
N LEU A 269 18.41 -14.75 -7.07
CA LEU A 269 17.26 -13.85 -7.05
C LEU A 269 16.25 -14.17 -8.18
N PRO A 270 14.97 -14.03 -7.93
CA PRO A 270 14.32 -13.60 -6.67
C PRO A 270 14.11 -14.74 -5.66
N TYR A 271 14.30 -16.00 -6.06
CA TYR A 271 13.92 -17.22 -5.33
C TYR A 271 14.59 -17.35 -3.95
N LYS A 272 15.76 -16.74 -3.74
CA LYS A 272 16.43 -16.67 -2.44
C LYS A 272 15.53 -16.13 -1.31
N PHE A 273 14.51 -15.32 -1.63
CA PHE A 273 13.60 -14.73 -0.66
C PHE A 273 12.21 -15.33 -0.64
N GLU A 274 11.94 -16.34 -1.49
CA GLU A 274 10.62 -16.97 -1.63
C GLU A 274 10.68 -18.41 -1.12
N ALA A 275 10.55 -18.59 0.20
CA ALA A 275 10.64 -19.90 0.84
C ALA A 275 9.29 -20.63 0.84
N GLY A 276 9.31 -21.93 0.45
CA GLY A 276 8.13 -22.79 0.41
C GLY A 276 7.33 -22.60 -0.88
N THR A 277 6.20 -23.29 -0.99
CA THR A 277 5.29 -23.13 -2.14
C THR A 277 4.69 -21.71 -2.13
N PRO A 278 4.91 -20.90 -3.17
CA PRO A 278 4.39 -19.54 -3.22
C PRO A 278 2.87 -19.52 -3.46
N ASP A 279 2.24 -18.38 -3.22
CA ASP A 279 0.85 -18.12 -3.63
C ASP A 279 0.78 -17.84 -5.15
N TYR A 280 0.97 -18.88 -5.97
CA TYR A 280 0.96 -18.75 -7.44
C TYR A 280 -0.41 -18.32 -7.99
N VAL A 281 -1.51 -18.68 -7.34
CA VAL A 281 -2.86 -18.23 -7.71
C VAL A 281 -3.03 -16.74 -7.41
N GLY A 282 -2.55 -16.28 -6.24
CA GLY A 282 -2.58 -14.87 -5.87
C GLY A 282 -1.71 -14.00 -6.79
N THR A 283 -0.55 -14.50 -7.25
CA THR A 283 0.31 -13.76 -8.19
C THR A 283 -0.35 -13.60 -9.56
N HIS A 284 -0.95 -14.66 -10.10
CA HIS A 284 -1.69 -14.60 -11.37
C HIS A 284 -2.90 -13.61 -11.25
N ALA A 285 -3.64 -13.69 -10.16
CA ALA A 285 -4.74 -12.78 -9.92
C ALA A 285 -4.30 -11.31 -9.73
N LEU A 286 -3.10 -11.09 -9.15
CA LEU A 286 -2.49 -9.75 -9.08
C LEU A 286 -2.16 -9.23 -10.49
N ALA A 287 -1.60 -10.07 -11.37
CA ALA A 287 -1.35 -9.70 -12.75
C ALA A 287 -2.66 -9.31 -13.48
N ALA A 288 -3.74 -10.08 -13.28
CA ALA A 288 -5.06 -9.74 -13.83
C ALA A 288 -5.59 -8.39 -13.30
N ALA A 289 -5.32 -8.05 -12.04
CA ALA A 289 -5.68 -6.74 -11.48
C ALA A 289 -4.86 -5.60 -12.11
N ILE A 290 -3.56 -5.81 -12.32
CA ILE A 290 -2.70 -4.85 -13.01
C ILE A 290 -3.15 -4.64 -14.46
N ASP A 291 -3.47 -5.71 -15.18
CA ASP A 291 -4.01 -5.62 -16.55
C ASP A 291 -5.32 -4.82 -16.59
N TYR A 292 -6.19 -5.01 -15.60
CA TYR A 292 -7.45 -4.29 -15.49
C TYR A 292 -7.25 -2.79 -15.32
N VAL A 293 -6.39 -2.35 -14.38
CA VAL A 293 -6.17 -0.92 -14.13
C VAL A 293 -5.42 -0.24 -15.28
N GLU A 294 -4.48 -0.94 -15.93
CA GLU A 294 -3.79 -0.38 -17.10
C GLU A 294 -4.70 -0.29 -18.34
N ALA A 295 -5.63 -1.23 -18.51
CA ALA A 295 -6.61 -1.16 -19.58
C ALA A 295 -7.57 0.05 -19.44
N LEU A 296 -7.87 0.45 -18.19
CA LEU A 296 -8.62 1.68 -17.89
C LEU A 296 -7.76 2.94 -18.07
N GLY A 297 -6.43 2.83 -17.88
CA GLY A 297 -5.46 3.92 -17.92
C GLY A 297 -5.23 4.55 -16.54
N MET A 298 -4.01 4.42 -16.01
CA MET A 298 -3.65 4.96 -14.70
C MET A 298 -3.81 6.48 -14.61
N ASP A 299 -3.56 7.21 -15.69
CA ASP A 299 -3.74 8.68 -15.73
C ASP A 299 -5.22 9.06 -15.64
N GLU A 300 -6.12 8.28 -16.27
CA GLU A 300 -7.57 8.49 -16.21
C GLU A 300 -8.12 8.18 -14.81
N ILE A 301 -7.62 7.10 -14.18
CA ILE A 301 -7.95 6.76 -12.80
C ILE A 301 -7.53 7.90 -11.88
N ALA A 302 -6.26 8.34 -11.95
CA ALA A 302 -5.74 9.44 -11.15
C ALA A 302 -6.53 10.75 -11.35
N ALA A 303 -6.93 11.07 -12.59
CA ALA A 303 -7.73 12.25 -12.88
C ALA A 303 -9.15 12.14 -12.30
N HIS A 304 -9.77 10.96 -12.35
CA HIS A 304 -11.07 10.70 -11.76
C HIS A 304 -11.04 10.83 -10.24
N GLU A 305 -10.11 10.16 -9.58
CA GLU A 305 -9.99 10.15 -8.11
C GLU A 305 -9.59 11.52 -7.54
N ARG A 306 -8.76 12.29 -8.25
CA ARG A 306 -8.51 13.71 -7.88
C ARG A 306 -9.78 14.55 -7.91
N ARG A 307 -10.64 14.40 -8.92
CA ARG A 307 -11.93 15.12 -8.96
C ARG A 307 -12.83 14.72 -7.79
N LEU A 308 -12.89 13.42 -7.47
CA LEU A 308 -13.66 12.94 -6.31
C LEU A 308 -13.10 13.52 -4.99
N THR A 309 -11.78 13.51 -4.83
CA THR A 309 -11.11 14.02 -3.62
C THR A 309 -11.36 15.51 -3.44
N GLN A 310 -11.20 16.31 -4.50
CA GLN A 310 -11.46 17.74 -4.47
C GLN A 310 -12.93 18.01 -4.14
N TYR A 311 -13.85 17.34 -4.80
CA TYR A 311 -15.28 17.47 -4.54
C TYR A 311 -15.63 17.09 -3.11
N ALA A 312 -15.07 16.02 -2.57
CA ALA A 312 -15.27 15.60 -1.19
C ALA A 312 -14.74 16.64 -0.19
N MET A 313 -13.56 17.21 -0.44
CA MET A 313 -13.01 18.29 0.42
C MET A 313 -13.94 19.51 0.46
N GLU A 314 -14.49 19.91 -0.68
CA GLU A 314 -15.45 21.02 -0.77
C GLU A 314 -16.77 20.70 -0.06
N ARG A 315 -17.36 19.54 -0.37
CA ARG A 315 -18.67 19.13 0.16
C ARG A 315 -18.66 18.88 1.65
N LEU A 316 -17.64 18.17 2.16
CA LEU A 316 -17.50 17.90 3.59
C LEU A 316 -17.07 19.15 4.35
N GLY A 317 -16.17 19.96 3.78
CA GLY A 317 -15.74 21.23 4.41
C GLY A 317 -16.86 22.25 4.59
N ALA A 318 -17.97 22.15 3.85
CA ALA A 318 -19.14 23.00 4.00
C ALA A 318 -20.07 22.56 5.17
N ILE A 319 -19.86 21.39 5.75
CA ILE A 319 -20.66 20.89 6.88
C ILE A 319 -20.26 21.65 8.15
N LYS A 320 -21.26 22.07 8.92
CA LYS A 320 -21.02 22.77 10.19
C LYS A 320 -20.21 21.91 11.15
N ASP A 321 -19.26 22.54 11.84
CA ASP A 321 -18.36 21.94 12.83
C ASP A 321 -17.50 20.78 12.27
N MET A 322 -17.32 20.72 10.93
CA MET A 322 -16.42 19.78 10.26
C MET A 322 -14.96 20.19 10.49
N HIS A 323 -14.14 19.22 10.90
CA HIS A 323 -12.70 19.38 10.96
C HIS A 323 -12.05 18.38 9.98
N LEU A 324 -11.41 18.92 8.94
CA LEU A 324 -10.69 18.14 7.92
C LEU A 324 -9.21 18.04 8.30
N TYR A 325 -8.61 16.85 8.12
CA TYR A 325 -7.19 16.61 8.33
C TYR A 325 -6.50 16.34 6.98
N GLY A 326 -5.23 16.74 6.88
CA GLY A 326 -4.49 16.59 5.62
C GLY A 326 -5.08 17.48 4.53
N THR A 327 -4.87 18.80 4.67
CA THR A 327 -5.43 19.82 3.76
C THR A 327 -4.41 20.29 2.72
N THR A 328 -3.36 19.51 2.49
CA THR A 328 -2.34 19.79 1.46
C THR A 328 -2.97 19.79 0.07
N PRO A 329 -2.48 20.63 -0.88
CA PRO A 329 -2.95 20.60 -2.26
C PRO A 329 -2.58 19.29 -2.96
N ASP A 330 -1.43 18.69 -2.60
CA ASP A 330 -0.96 17.40 -3.10
C ASP A 330 -1.59 16.29 -2.24
N LYS A 331 -2.82 15.92 -2.61
CA LYS A 331 -3.65 14.97 -1.88
C LYS A 331 -4.33 14.00 -2.84
N ASP A 332 -4.39 12.73 -2.44
CA ASP A 332 -5.04 11.70 -3.25
C ASP A 332 -6.01 10.84 -2.43
N ALA A 333 -7.11 10.50 -3.06
CA ALA A 333 -8.13 9.47 -2.78
C ALA A 333 -8.60 9.27 -1.32
N VAL A 334 -8.12 10.03 -0.36
CA VAL A 334 -8.40 9.86 1.08
C VAL A 334 -8.78 11.20 1.73
N VAL A 335 -9.89 11.22 2.48
CA VAL A 335 -10.31 12.36 3.30
C VAL A 335 -10.55 11.90 4.74
N ALA A 336 -9.73 12.41 5.66
CA ALA A 336 -9.88 12.19 7.10
C ALA A 336 -10.57 13.41 7.74
N PHE A 337 -11.48 13.13 8.67
CA PHE A 337 -12.28 14.19 9.29
C PHE A 337 -12.86 13.80 10.65
N ASN A 338 -13.25 14.80 11.43
CA ASN A 338 -14.12 14.69 12.61
C ASN A 338 -15.22 15.77 12.54
N VAL A 339 -16.32 15.56 13.24
CA VAL A 339 -17.48 16.47 13.23
C VAL A 339 -17.87 16.82 14.67
N GLY A 340 -17.69 18.07 15.04
CA GLY A 340 -17.99 18.58 16.39
C GLY A 340 -17.40 17.68 17.47
N ASN A 341 -18.25 17.28 18.42
CA ASN A 341 -17.90 16.37 19.53
C ASN A 341 -18.35 14.93 19.29
N ILE A 342 -18.76 14.56 18.07
CA ILE A 342 -19.24 13.21 17.75
C ILE A 342 -18.04 12.25 17.73
N HIS A 343 -18.11 11.20 18.53
CA HIS A 343 -17.06 10.18 18.50
C HIS A 343 -17.01 9.51 17.12
N PRO A 344 -15.85 9.35 16.47
CA PRO A 344 -15.75 8.77 15.13
C PRO A 344 -16.44 7.41 14.97
N LEU A 345 -16.38 6.55 16.00
CA LEU A 345 -17.04 5.25 15.98
C LEU A 345 -18.57 5.38 15.90
N ASP A 346 -19.17 6.33 16.64
CA ASP A 346 -20.61 6.55 16.61
C ASP A 346 -21.04 7.07 15.25
N LEU A 347 -20.28 8.03 14.70
CA LEU A 347 -20.49 8.53 13.34
C LEU A 347 -20.47 7.39 12.31
N GLY A 348 -19.42 6.56 12.31
CA GLY A 348 -19.30 5.44 11.38
C GLY A 348 -20.41 4.41 11.55
N THR A 349 -20.79 4.09 12.78
CA THR A 349 -21.87 3.15 13.08
C THR A 349 -23.23 3.64 12.56
N LEU A 350 -23.51 4.93 12.69
CA LEU A 350 -24.77 5.51 12.22
C LEU A 350 -24.79 5.66 10.69
N LEU A 351 -23.65 5.98 10.06
CA LEU A 351 -23.51 6.01 8.59
C LEU A 351 -23.68 4.61 7.99
N ASP A 352 -23.15 3.56 8.63
CA ASP A 352 -23.34 2.17 8.19
C ASP A 352 -24.84 1.79 8.11
N ARG A 353 -25.68 2.25 9.07
CA ARG A 353 -27.13 2.09 9.02
C ARG A 353 -27.80 2.80 7.83
N LEU A 354 -27.10 3.75 7.23
CA LEU A 354 -27.52 4.43 6.00
C LEU A 354 -26.96 3.78 4.72
N GLY A 355 -26.24 2.65 4.84
CA GLY A 355 -25.59 1.94 3.73
C GLY A 355 -24.24 2.54 3.34
N ILE A 356 -23.66 3.44 4.16
CA ILE A 356 -22.42 4.16 3.86
C ILE A 356 -21.28 3.58 4.70
N ALA A 357 -20.37 2.88 4.05
CA ALA A 357 -19.21 2.25 4.67
C ALA A 357 -18.00 3.18 4.64
N ILE A 358 -17.64 3.72 5.80
CA ILE A 358 -16.38 4.45 6.03
C ILE A 358 -15.57 3.76 7.12
N ARG A 359 -14.32 4.15 7.29
CA ARG A 359 -13.47 3.66 8.38
C ARG A 359 -13.37 4.67 9.51
N THR A 360 -13.27 4.18 10.76
CA THR A 360 -13.08 5.01 11.95
C THR A 360 -11.98 4.45 12.85
N GLY A 361 -11.36 5.32 13.65
CA GLY A 361 -10.32 4.96 14.62
C GLY A 361 -8.94 5.52 14.27
N HIS A 362 -7.88 4.86 14.72
CA HIS A 362 -6.50 5.34 14.55
C HIS A 362 -5.84 4.93 13.20
N HIS A 363 -6.53 4.16 12.35
CA HIS A 363 -6.08 3.77 11.00
C HIS A 363 -4.67 3.15 10.94
N CYS A 364 -4.24 2.45 12.01
CA CYS A 364 -2.87 1.95 12.17
C CYS A 364 -1.78 3.04 12.08
N ALA A 365 -2.07 4.27 12.55
CA ALA A 365 -1.18 5.42 12.57
C ALA A 365 -1.33 6.21 13.90
N GLN A 366 -1.17 5.52 15.04
CA GLN A 366 -1.33 6.13 16.37
C GLN A 366 -0.40 7.32 16.62
N PRO A 367 0.88 7.34 16.18
CA PRO A 367 1.71 8.54 16.32
C PRO A 367 1.15 9.77 15.60
N LEU A 368 0.50 9.57 14.43
CA LEU A 368 -0.20 10.64 13.73
C LEU A 368 -1.42 11.14 14.51
N MET A 369 -2.22 10.24 15.12
CA MET A 369 -3.34 10.63 15.97
C MET A 369 -2.85 11.49 17.15
N GLN A 370 -1.78 11.09 17.80
CA GLN A 370 -1.14 11.85 18.87
C GLN A 370 -0.66 13.23 18.39
N ARG A 371 -0.05 13.34 17.19
CA ARG A 371 0.38 14.61 16.59
C ARG A 371 -0.80 15.53 16.30
N CYS A 372 -1.94 14.98 15.90
CA CYS A 372 -3.18 15.74 15.65
C CYS A 372 -3.99 16.03 16.91
N GLY A 373 -3.61 15.50 18.09
CA GLY A 373 -4.30 15.71 19.35
C GLY A 373 -5.67 15.02 19.44
N VAL A 374 -5.86 13.88 18.75
CA VAL A 374 -7.12 13.13 18.70
C VAL A 374 -6.90 11.65 18.97
N GLU A 375 -7.92 10.95 19.47
CA GLU A 375 -7.87 9.50 19.68
C GLU A 375 -8.11 8.70 18.38
N GLY A 376 -8.83 9.31 17.43
CA GLY A 376 -9.14 8.72 16.14
C GLY A 376 -9.84 9.70 15.21
N MET A 377 -10.00 9.28 13.96
CA MET A 377 -10.66 10.02 12.90
C MET A 377 -11.66 9.14 12.17
N ALA A 378 -12.67 9.73 11.54
CA ALA A 378 -13.40 9.14 10.44
C ALA A 378 -12.60 9.35 9.16
N ARG A 379 -12.65 8.36 8.24
CA ARG A 379 -11.94 8.41 6.97
C ARG A 379 -12.82 7.87 5.85
N ALA A 380 -13.08 8.69 4.85
CA ALA A 380 -13.61 8.26 3.56
C ALA A 380 -12.44 8.11 2.57
N SER A 381 -12.46 7.06 1.75
CA SER A 381 -11.45 6.84 0.71
C SER A 381 -12.11 6.34 -0.57
N PHE A 382 -11.66 6.90 -1.68
CA PHE A 382 -12.24 6.70 -3.00
C PHE A 382 -11.41 5.74 -3.83
N ALA A 383 -12.03 5.20 -4.86
CA ALA A 383 -11.43 4.30 -5.85
C ALA A 383 -12.04 4.55 -7.22
N LEU A 384 -11.47 3.95 -8.23
CA LEU A 384 -11.82 4.11 -9.64
C LEU A 384 -13.32 3.96 -9.98
N TYR A 385 -14.11 3.34 -9.13
CA TYR A 385 -15.55 3.09 -9.31
C TYR A 385 -16.45 3.99 -8.46
N ASN A 386 -15.92 4.88 -7.63
CA ASN A 386 -16.75 5.78 -6.82
C ASN A 386 -17.29 6.95 -7.65
N THR A 387 -18.38 7.56 -7.19
CA THR A 387 -19.10 8.63 -7.87
C THR A 387 -19.26 9.86 -7.00
N MET A 388 -19.55 11.01 -7.61
CA MET A 388 -19.86 12.25 -6.87
C MET A 388 -21.19 12.11 -6.08
N ASP A 389 -22.19 11.37 -6.60
CA ASP A 389 -23.44 11.09 -5.88
C ASP A 389 -23.18 10.35 -4.56
N GLU A 390 -22.22 9.42 -4.53
CA GLU A 390 -21.82 8.75 -3.27
C GLU A 390 -21.23 9.73 -2.25
N ILE A 391 -20.51 10.76 -2.70
CA ILE A 391 -19.98 11.82 -1.84
C ILE A 391 -21.10 12.73 -1.32
N ASP A 392 -22.07 13.08 -2.16
CA ASP A 392 -23.26 13.84 -1.76
C ASP A 392 -24.04 13.09 -0.67
N ARG A 393 -24.27 11.79 -0.87
CA ARG A 393 -24.93 10.94 0.12
C ARG A 393 -24.14 10.80 1.42
N LEU A 394 -22.79 10.74 1.36
CA LEU A 394 -21.95 10.80 2.55
C LEU A 394 -22.18 12.12 3.31
N ALA A 395 -22.16 13.26 2.60
CA ALA A 395 -22.34 14.57 3.21
C ALA A 395 -23.74 14.71 3.84
N GLU A 396 -24.80 14.28 3.14
CA GLU A 396 -26.18 14.23 3.66
C GLU A 396 -26.29 13.30 4.88
N GLY A 397 -25.63 12.15 4.85
CA GLY A 397 -25.57 11.19 5.95
C GLY A 397 -24.93 11.80 7.19
N ILE A 398 -23.79 12.48 7.02
CA ILE A 398 -23.09 13.19 8.12
C ILE A 398 -23.97 14.29 8.69
N ASP A 399 -24.58 15.16 7.85
CA ASP A 399 -25.48 16.23 8.31
C ASP A 399 -26.69 15.67 9.08
N ARG A 400 -27.25 14.54 8.61
CA ARG A 400 -28.33 13.87 9.32
C ARG A 400 -27.90 13.31 10.68
N VAL A 401 -26.73 12.67 10.75
CA VAL A 401 -26.19 12.12 12.00
C VAL A 401 -25.86 13.27 12.97
N SER A 402 -25.26 14.36 12.49
CA SER A 402 -24.90 15.50 13.33
C SER A 402 -26.10 16.16 14.05
N LYS A 403 -27.30 16.05 13.47
CA LYS A 403 -28.53 16.55 14.09
C LYS A 403 -29.07 15.68 15.25
N MET A 404 -28.43 14.51 15.50
CA MET A 404 -28.80 13.61 16.58
C MET A 404 -28.01 13.89 17.87
N PHE A 405 -26.92 14.66 17.76
CA PHE A 405 -26.03 15.08 18.84
C PHE A 405 -26.13 16.59 19.09
#